data_b79590bea7e18b727c350fbf607f94a0
#
_entry.id   b79590bea7e18b727c350fbf607f94a0
#
_cell.length_a   1.000
_cell.length_b   1.000
_cell.length_c   1.000
_cell.angle_alpha   90.00
_cell.angle_beta   90.00
_cell.angle_gamma   90.00
#
_symmetry.space_group_name_H-M   'P 1'
#
loop_
_entity.id
_entity.type
_entity.pdbx_description
1 polymer ?
#
loop_
_entity_poly.entity_id
_entity_poly.type
_entity_poly.pdbx_seq_one_letter_code
_entity_poly.pdbx_strand_id
1 'polypeptide(L)'
;MIRRKYLLLFVVSFALLLVGCDNDLGYQSPDDEWTAETLVSEADVERSGVDAWFRSETISDQIFSRMWLKSWKEDCPLNRSELRYLKVLHRNADGNPQRGEMVVNAAIADKAIDIFRQLYLADYRIERMVLIDNYDADDESS
;
A
#
# COMPACT_ATOMS: atom_id res chain seq x y z
N MET A 1 -67.19 -36.18 26.33
CA MET A 1 -66.59 -34.89 26.71
C MET A 1 -65.14 -34.92 26.32
N ILE A 2 -64.81 -34.29 25.24
CA ILE A 2 -63.44 -34.31 24.70
C ILE A 2 -62.77 -32.98 25.10
N ARG A 3 -61.81 -33.03 26.01
CA ARG A 3 -61.02 -31.86 26.33
C ARG A 3 -59.85 -31.79 25.36
N ARG A 4 -59.90 -30.80 24.47
CA ARG A 4 -58.81 -30.42 23.58
C ARG A 4 -57.66 -29.85 24.43
N LYS A 5 -56.54 -30.57 24.49
CA LYS A 5 -55.27 -30.04 24.99
C LYS A 5 -54.64 -29.29 23.84
N TYR A 6 -54.50 -28.00 23.98
CA TYR A 6 -53.71 -27.15 23.05
C TYR A 6 -52.24 -27.43 23.28
N LEU A 7 -51.65 -28.09 22.31
CA LEU A 7 -50.18 -28.28 22.27
C LEU A 7 -49.60 -26.98 21.72
N LEU A 8 -49.07 -26.15 22.63
CA LEU A 8 -48.30 -24.97 22.29
C LEU A 8 -46.96 -25.42 21.74
N LEU A 9 -46.80 -25.42 20.44
CA LEU A 9 -45.55 -25.56 19.76
C LEU A 9 -44.75 -24.24 19.94
N PHE A 10 -43.83 -24.24 20.89
CA PHE A 10 -42.79 -23.24 20.99
C PHE A 10 -41.80 -23.48 19.85
N VAL A 11 -41.98 -22.75 18.76
CA VAL A 11 -40.97 -22.62 17.75
C VAL A 11 -39.90 -21.66 18.29
N VAL A 12 -38.90 -22.24 18.95
CA VAL A 12 -37.69 -21.51 19.29
C VAL A 12 -36.95 -21.26 17.96
N SER A 13 -37.17 -20.10 17.38
CA SER A 13 -36.38 -19.59 16.29
C SER A 13 -34.98 -19.27 16.81
N PHE A 14 -34.08 -20.24 16.66
CA PHE A 14 -32.66 -20.07 16.93
C PHE A 14 -32.10 -19.24 15.76
N ALA A 15 -32.21 -17.91 15.89
CA ALA A 15 -31.51 -17.00 15.03
C ALA A 15 -30.01 -17.18 15.29
N LEU A 16 -29.37 -17.96 14.43
CA LEU A 16 -27.91 -18.03 14.35
C LEU A 16 -27.44 -16.64 13.94
N LEU A 17 -27.10 -15.81 14.91
CA LEU A 17 -26.30 -14.62 14.69
C LEU A 17 -24.91 -15.14 14.27
N LEU A 18 -24.69 -15.26 12.96
CA LEU A 18 -23.38 -15.28 12.38
C LEU A 18 -22.77 -13.91 12.70
N VAL A 19 -22.19 -13.78 13.88
CA VAL A 19 -21.18 -12.76 14.13
C VAL A 19 -20.03 -13.18 13.24
N GLY A 20 -20.04 -12.67 12.00
CA GLY A 20 -18.86 -12.62 11.20
C GLY A 20 -17.85 -11.85 12.03
N CYS A 21 -16.78 -12.51 12.46
CA CYS A 21 -15.56 -11.82 12.82
C CYS A 21 -15.07 -11.20 11.51
N ASP A 22 -15.60 -10.06 11.15
CA ASP A 22 -14.88 -9.13 10.32
C ASP A 22 -13.64 -8.78 11.14
N ASN A 23 -12.52 -9.41 10.81
CA ASN A 23 -11.22 -8.82 11.06
C ASN A 23 -11.22 -7.54 10.23
N ASP A 24 -11.84 -6.51 10.77
CA ASP A 24 -11.72 -5.15 10.32
C ASP A 24 -10.29 -4.69 10.67
N LEU A 25 -9.33 -5.24 9.93
CA LEU A 25 -8.09 -4.54 9.68
C LEU A 25 -8.55 -3.26 9.01
N GLY A 26 -8.56 -2.16 9.77
CA GLY A 26 -9.15 -0.90 9.35
C GLY A 26 -8.80 -0.60 7.89
N TYR A 27 -9.78 -0.08 7.15
CA TYR A 27 -9.59 0.32 5.75
C TYR A 27 -8.29 1.11 5.59
N GLN A 28 -7.41 0.66 4.70
CA GLN A 28 -6.21 1.38 4.30
C GLN A 28 -6.52 2.29 3.12
N SER A 29 -6.22 3.57 3.29
CA SER A 29 -6.41 4.59 2.27
C SER A 29 -5.09 4.93 1.58
N PRO A 30 -5.11 5.28 0.28
CA PRO A 30 -3.96 5.90 -0.37
C PRO A 30 -3.48 7.20 0.30
N ASP A 31 -4.35 7.85 1.08
CA ASP A 31 -4.05 9.09 1.80
C ASP A 31 -3.44 8.89 3.19
N ASP A 32 -3.42 7.65 3.68
CA ASP A 32 -2.77 7.33 4.96
C ASP A 32 -1.27 7.59 4.89
N GLU A 33 -0.64 7.71 6.07
CA GLU A 33 0.80 7.79 6.16
C GLU A 33 1.46 6.67 5.37
N TRP A 34 2.33 7.06 4.42
CA TRP A 34 2.93 6.12 3.50
C TRP A 34 4.18 5.48 4.08
N THR A 35 4.08 4.21 4.39
CA THR A 35 5.21 3.39 4.80
C THR A 35 5.42 2.29 3.77
N ALA A 36 6.59 2.25 3.15
CA ALA A 36 6.95 1.19 2.22
C ALA A 36 6.90 -0.18 2.91
N GLU A 37 6.71 -1.24 2.13
CA GLU A 37 6.55 -2.62 2.58
C GLU A 37 5.23 -2.92 3.34
N THR A 38 4.36 -1.92 3.53
CA THR A 38 3.03 -2.15 4.11
C THR A 38 2.17 -2.92 3.10
N LEU A 39 1.64 -4.06 3.53
CA LEU A 39 0.66 -4.82 2.74
C LEU A 39 -0.67 -4.06 2.67
N VAL A 40 -1.32 -4.12 1.51
CA VAL A 40 -2.64 -3.54 1.27
C VAL A 40 -3.58 -4.65 0.83
N SER A 41 -4.81 -4.65 1.30
CA SER A 41 -5.78 -5.64 0.84
C SER A 41 -6.27 -5.34 -0.58
N GLU A 42 -6.56 -6.36 -1.37
CA GLU A 42 -7.19 -6.18 -2.68
C GLU A 42 -8.49 -5.39 -2.59
N ALA A 43 -9.27 -5.62 -1.53
CA ALA A 43 -10.53 -4.90 -1.29
C ALA A 43 -10.32 -3.39 -1.10
N ASP A 44 -9.23 -2.98 -0.43
CA ASP A 44 -8.91 -1.56 -0.24
C ASP A 44 -8.42 -0.92 -1.54
N VAL A 45 -7.65 -1.67 -2.33
CA VAL A 45 -7.24 -1.21 -3.67
C VAL A 45 -8.44 -1.02 -4.59
N GLU A 46 -9.37 -1.99 -4.61
CA GLU A 46 -10.61 -1.90 -5.40
C GLU A 46 -11.49 -0.73 -4.95
N ARG A 47 -11.64 -0.55 -3.64
CA ARG A 47 -12.48 0.52 -3.05
C ARG A 47 -11.97 1.90 -3.41
N SER A 48 -10.66 2.12 -3.40
CA SER A 48 -10.04 3.42 -3.73
C SER A 48 -9.85 3.63 -5.22
N GLY A 49 -9.84 2.54 -5.99
CA GLY A 49 -9.36 2.52 -7.36
C GLY A 49 -7.83 2.47 -7.44
N VAL A 50 -7.30 1.64 -8.34
CA VAL A 50 -5.86 1.39 -8.50
C VAL A 50 -5.06 2.67 -8.70
N ASP A 51 -5.57 3.59 -9.53
CA ASP A 51 -4.85 4.82 -9.89
C ASP A 51 -4.56 5.73 -8.69
N ALA A 52 -5.39 5.67 -7.65
CA ALA A 52 -5.22 6.48 -6.43
C ALA A 52 -3.94 6.13 -5.65
N TRP A 53 -3.38 4.95 -5.87
CA TRP A 53 -2.18 4.45 -5.18
C TRP A 53 -0.87 4.81 -5.90
N PHE A 54 -0.94 5.45 -7.06
CA PHE A 54 0.22 5.82 -7.87
C PHE A 54 0.34 7.34 -7.91
N ARG A 55 1.29 7.89 -7.15
CA ARG A 55 1.43 9.33 -6.94
C ARG A 55 2.87 9.78 -7.11
N SER A 56 3.02 10.95 -7.68
CA SER A 56 4.29 11.68 -7.78
C SER A 56 4.19 12.94 -6.92
N GLU A 57 5.05 13.06 -5.93
CA GLU A 57 5.05 14.15 -4.96
C GLU A 57 6.41 14.87 -4.97
N THR A 58 6.42 16.11 -4.52
CA THR A 58 7.67 16.81 -4.23
C THR A 58 8.36 16.17 -3.03
N ILE A 59 9.69 16.27 -2.98
CA ILE A 59 10.46 15.74 -1.85
C ILE A 59 10.15 16.55 -0.58
N SER A 60 9.49 15.93 0.39
CA SER A 60 9.23 16.52 1.70
C SER A 60 10.50 16.63 2.54
N ASP A 61 10.48 17.42 3.62
CA ASP A 61 11.62 17.52 4.54
C ASP A 61 11.92 16.18 5.20
N GLN A 62 10.90 15.38 5.48
CA GLN A 62 11.06 14.04 6.04
C GLN A 62 11.80 13.11 5.07
N ILE A 63 11.40 13.08 3.80
CA ILE A 63 12.07 12.27 2.77
C ILE A 63 13.49 12.79 2.55
N PHE A 64 13.66 14.11 2.43
CA PHE A 64 14.98 14.70 2.24
C PHE A 64 15.94 14.39 3.40
N SER A 65 15.47 14.40 4.64
CA SER A 65 16.27 14.03 5.81
C SER A 65 16.77 12.58 5.75
N ARG A 66 15.98 11.66 5.17
CA ARG A 66 16.41 10.26 4.96
C ARG A 66 17.51 10.17 3.91
N MET A 67 17.46 11.00 2.86
CA MET A 67 18.41 11.02 1.75
C MET A 67 19.72 11.72 2.09
N TRP A 68 19.69 12.69 3.03
CA TRP A 68 20.82 13.56 3.36
C TRP A 68 22.04 12.77 3.79
N LEU A 69 23.17 13.02 3.13
CA LEU A 69 24.46 12.35 3.30
C LEU A 69 24.47 10.83 3.02
N LYS A 70 23.36 10.26 2.60
CA LYS A 70 23.25 8.88 2.12
C LYS A 70 23.23 8.86 0.59
N SER A 71 22.06 8.92 -0.02
CA SER A 71 21.91 8.96 -1.47
C SER A 71 22.05 10.37 -2.07
N TRP A 72 21.81 11.42 -1.27
CA TRP A 72 22.01 12.81 -1.67
C TRP A 72 23.16 13.46 -0.89
N LYS A 73 24.14 13.99 -1.59
CA LYS A 73 25.36 14.62 -1.02
C LYS A 73 25.41 16.11 -1.41
N GLU A 74 26.21 16.88 -0.65
CA GLU A 74 26.34 18.33 -0.86
C GLU A 74 26.81 18.72 -2.27
N ASP A 75 27.60 17.86 -2.92
CA ASP A 75 28.12 18.04 -4.26
C ASP A 75 27.19 17.47 -5.36
N CYS A 76 25.98 17.02 -4.97
CA CYS A 76 25.00 16.53 -5.93
C CYS A 76 24.61 17.64 -6.93
N PRO A 77 24.74 17.40 -8.24
CA PRO A 77 24.43 18.40 -9.26
C PRO A 77 22.94 18.67 -9.41
N LEU A 78 22.07 17.82 -8.84
CA LEU A 78 20.61 17.96 -8.91
C LEU A 78 20.09 18.69 -7.68
N ASN A 79 19.22 19.66 -7.91
CA ASN A 79 18.49 20.30 -6.82
C ASN A 79 17.35 19.40 -6.33
N ARG A 80 16.98 19.52 -5.06
CA ARG A 80 15.83 18.81 -4.49
C ARG A 80 14.54 19.02 -5.30
N SER A 81 14.35 20.22 -5.88
CA SER A 81 13.17 20.54 -6.70
C SER A 81 13.11 19.76 -8.03
N GLU A 82 14.24 19.23 -8.49
CA GLU A 82 14.34 18.40 -9.69
C GLU A 82 14.05 16.92 -9.42
N LEU A 83 13.76 16.57 -8.18
CA LEU A 83 13.43 15.23 -7.75
C LEU A 83 11.95 15.09 -7.41
N ARG A 84 11.44 13.87 -7.52
CA ARG A 84 10.08 13.47 -7.12
C ARG A 84 10.14 12.21 -6.27
N TYR A 85 9.33 12.21 -5.23
CA TYR A 85 9.04 11.02 -4.45
C TYR A 85 7.83 10.32 -5.05
N LEU A 86 8.00 9.08 -5.44
CA LEU A 86 6.92 8.27 -6.01
C LEU A 86 6.41 7.30 -4.97
N LYS A 87 5.10 7.30 -4.80
CA LYS A 87 4.32 6.31 -4.08
C LYS A 87 3.70 5.38 -5.10
N VAL A 88 3.95 4.09 -4.99
CA VAL A 88 3.43 3.08 -5.93
C VAL A 88 2.95 1.85 -5.20
N LEU A 89 2.07 1.07 -5.82
CA LEU A 89 1.87 -0.32 -5.43
C LEU A 89 2.70 -1.23 -6.32
N HIS A 90 3.16 -2.33 -5.72
CA HIS A 90 3.72 -3.45 -6.47
C HIS A 90 3.14 -4.76 -5.94
N ARG A 91 3.25 -5.82 -6.73
CA ARG A 91 3.01 -7.18 -6.26
C ARG A 91 4.29 -7.70 -5.63
N ASN A 92 4.26 -8.04 -4.35
CA ASN A 92 5.43 -8.61 -3.69
C ASN A 92 5.73 -10.05 -4.18
N ALA A 93 6.71 -10.72 -3.60
CA ALA A 93 7.09 -12.09 -3.97
C ALA A 93 5.90 -13.08 -3.89
N ASP A 94 5.01 -12.89 -2.92
CA ASP A 94 3.82 -13.70 -2.72
C ASP A 94 2.64 -13.31 -3.64
N GLY A 95 2.75 -12.19 -4.34
CA GLY A 95 1.72 -11.65 -5.23
C GLY A 95 0.74 -10.69 -4.54
N ASN A 96 0.94 -10.37 -3.28
CA ASN A 96 0.08 -9.46 -2.54
C ASN A 96 0.39 -7.99 -2.89
N PRO A 97 -0.62 -7.09 -2.93
CA PRO A 97 -0.38 -5.66 -3.05
C PRO A 97 0.45 -5.15 -1.87
N GLN A 98 1.47 -4.40 -2.18
CA GLN A 98 2.38 -3.83 -1.19
C GLN A 98 2.78 -2.42 -1.59
N ARG A 99 2.86 -1.52 -0.60
CA ARG A 99 3.33 -0.14 -0.81
C ARG A 99 4.81 -0.14 -1.12
N GLY A 100 5.17 0.56 -2.18
CA GLY A 100 6.55 0.81 -2.58
C GLY A 100 6.84 2.30 -2.66
N GLU A 101 8.13 2.64 -2.61
CA GLU A 101 8.60 4.01 -2.73
C GLU A 101 9.86 4.09 -3.59
N MET A 102 10.03 5.23 -4.27
CA MET A 102 11.26 5.56 -4.98
C MET A 102 11.43 7.06 -5.14
N VAL A 103 12.66 7.49 -5.39
CA VAL A 103 12.97 8.85 -5.79
C VAL A 103 13.53 8.84 -7.21
N VAL A 104 12.99 9.70 -8.05
CA VAL A 104 13.40 9.83 -9.45
C VAL A 104 13.56 11.29 -9.85
N ASN A 105 14.22 11.55 -10.96
CA ASN A 105 14.22 12.88 -11.57
C ASN A 105 12.79 13.26 -12.01
N ALA A 106 12.41 14.52 -11.78
CA ALA A 106 11.09 15.03 -12.12
C ALA A 106 10.74 14.85 -13.60
N ALA A 107 11.73 14.89 -14.49
CA ALA A 107 11.53 14.76 -15.94
C ALA A 107 10.99 13.37 -16.35
N ILE A 108 11.18 12.34 -15.53
CA ILE A 108 10.74 10.97 -15.82
C ILE A 108 9.66 10.48 -14.88
N ALA A 109 9.25 11.28 -13.89
CA ALA A 109 8.36 10.84 -12.81
C ALA A 109 7.03 10.29 -13.32
N ASP A 110 6.35 11.00 -14.22
CA ASP A 110 5.04 10.56 -14.74
C ASP A 110 5.18 9.25 -15.54
N LYS A 111 6.25 9.14 -16.33
CA LYS A 111 6.51 7.91 -17.07
C LYS A 111 6.84 6.74 -16.16
N ALA A 112 7.57 6.96 -15.08
CA ALA A 112 7.86 5.95 -14.09
C ALA A 112 6.56 5.48 -13.40
N ILE A 113 5.69 6.39 -12.99
CA ILE A 113 4.36 6.08 -12.43
C ILE A 113 3.57 5.17 -13.39
N ASP A 114 3.49 5.53 -14.67
CA ASP A 114 2.78 4.74 -15.67
C ASP A 114 3.35 3.33 -15.82
N ILE A 115 4.68 3.20 -15.83
CA ILE A 115 5.36 1.90 -15.95
C ILE A 115 5.01 1.02 -14.72
N PHE A 116 5.18 1.53 -13.50
CA PHE A 116 4.90 0.73 -12.30
C PHE A 116 3.43 0.38 -12.16
N ARG A 117 2.52 1.27 -12.58
CA ARG A 117 1.09 0.95 -12.64
C ARG A 117 0.81 -0.20 -13.61
N GLN A 118 1.43 -0.20 -14.79
CA GLN A 118 1.27 -1.29 -15.76
C GLN A 118 1.87 -2.60 -15.24
N LEU A 119 3.02 -2.58 -14.58
CA LEU A 119 3.62 -3.76 -13.96
C LEU A 119 2.69 -4.35 -12.88
N TYR A 120 2.11 -3.48 -12.03
CA TYR A 120 1.13 -3.91 -11.03
C TYR A 120 -0.09 -4.59 -11.65
N LEU A 121 -0.68 -3.98 -12.70
CA LEU A 121 -1.84 -4.52 -13.41
C LEU A 121 -1.53 -5.81 -14.17
N ALA A 122 -0.28 -6.02 -14.56
CA ALA A 122 0.20 -7.23 -15.23
C ALA A 122 0.61 -8.33 -14.22
N ASP A 123 0.36 -8.15 -12.92
CA ASP A 123 0.78 -9.06 -11.85
C ASP A 123 2.29 -9.34 -11.83
N TYR A 124 3.11 -8.39 -12.34
CA TYR A 124 4.55 -8.52 -12.29
C TYR A 124 5.05 -8.40 -10.85
N ARG A 125 5.80 -9.39 -10.39
CA ARG A 125 6.27 -9.44 -9.01
C ARG A 125 7.59 -8.70 -8.85
N ILE A 126 7.61 -7.82 -7.87
CA ILE A 126 8.80 -7.09 -7.42
C ILE A 126 8.94 -7.37 -5.94
N GLU A 127 10.03 -8.00 -5.54
CA GLU A 127 10.22 -8.45 -4.17
C GLU A 127 10.13 -7.29 -3.17
N ARG A 128 10.81 -6.17 -3.50
CA ARG A 128 10.93 -5.02 -2.60
C ARG A 128 11.07 -3.71 -3.38
N MET A 129 10.43 -2.66 -2.88
CA MET A 129 10.56 -1.30 -3.40
C MET A 129 10.65 -0.31 -2.23
N VAL A 130 11.85 -0.07 -1.77
CA VAL A 130 12.18 0.87 -0.68
C VAL A 130 13.28 1.80 -1.13
N LEU A 131 13.40 2.98 -0.49
CA LEU A 131 14.52 3.87 -0.77
C LEU A 131 15.84 3.21 -0.36
N ILE A 132 16.87 3.40 -1.18
CA ILE A 132 18.24 2.96 -0.89
C ILE A 132 18.72 3.49 0.48
N ASP A 133 18.18 4.62 0.91
CA ASP A 133 18.50 5.26 2.19
C ASP A 133 18.06 4.45 3.42
N ASN A 134 17.27 3.39 3.22
CA ASN A 134 16.92 2.44 4.28
C ASN A 134 18.07 1.46 4.60
N TYR A 135 19.09 1.41 3.74
CA TYR A 135 20.26 0.57 3.93
C TYR A 135 21.44 1.41 4.45
N ASP A 136 22.35 0.78 5.18
CA ASP A 136 23.60 1.43 5.59
C ASP A 136 24.55 1.58 4.40
N ALA A 137 25.37 2.65 4.41
CA ALA A 137 26.22 3.01 3.27
C ALA A 137 27.32 1.97 2.93
N ASP A 138 27.57 1.04 3.83
CA ASP A 138 28.56 -0.05 3.67
C ASP A 138 27.92 -1.38 3.24
N ASP A 139 26.66 -1.33 2.78
CA ASP A 139 25.90 -2.54 2.54
C ASP A 139 26.19 -3.14 1.16
N GLU A 140 26.95 -4.24 1.16
CA GLU A 140 27.12 -5.10 -0.01
C GLU A 140 25.83 -5.90 -0.33
N SER A 141 24.77 -5.75 0.46
CA SER A 141 23.49 -6.48 0.36
C SER A 141 22.35 -5.71 -0.33
N SER A 142 22.63 -4.50 -0.86
CA SER A 142 21.65 -3.69 -1.59
C SER A 142 21.50 -4.11 -3.06
#